data_a72cf5c89ab1308616f833ebfa3a4bd0
#
_entry.id   a72cf5c89ab1308616f833ebfa3a4bd0
#
_cell.length_a   1.000
_cell.length_b   1.000
_cell.length_c   1.000
_cell.angle_alpha   90.00
_cell.angle_beta   90.00
_cell.angle_gamma   90.00
#
_symmetry.space_group_name_H-M   'P 1'
#
loop_
_entity.id
_entity.type
_entity.pdbx_description
1 polymer ?
#
loop_
_entity_poly.entity_id
_entity_poly.type
_entity_poly.pdbx_seq_one_letter_code
_entity_poly.pdbx_strand_id
1 'polypeptide(L)'
;MRFCLVVLPIAIALLPVFQNIYIWFLLRFIIGVVATGVWLLSEVWINALAEDQHRGKIIALYSSLISLGLIVGVLISSLIPIETGGGFYVSAGIAVISAIPLWKMDDLPDFDAVEDISFYRYLVTAPGLMGSSWMMGFLYAATAALLPIFALPFVEGDYAQSSRTVAWLASGELTLPLFVGWLADRYDKTRLMIYISCVSVIALAILPVIFDIPVMRFLFLFIIGGSIMSFYSLGLTLLGQEFKGKVLASANASFIFFLSLGEILGPPVVGAAMDLFGNNAFGWFMALIGLIYLIIFIGSNASGKLKIKKI
;
A
#
# COMPACT_ATOMS: atom_id res chain seq x y z
N MET A 1 -3.96 6.16 -21.86
CA MET A 1 -3.16 7.03 -20.98
C MET A 1 -3.56 8.50 -21.03
N ARG A 2 -3.58 9.19 -22.19
CA ARG A 2 -3.93 10.63 -22.31
C ARG A 2 -5.22 11.02 -21.62
N PHE A 3 -6.28 10.21 -21.76
CA PHE A 3 -7.55 10.41 -21.06
C PHE A 3 -7.38 10.49 -19.53
N CYS A 4 -6.62 9.55 -18.96
CA CYS A 4 -6.35 9.53 -17.52
C CYS A 4 -5.59 10.78 -17.04
N LEU A 5 -4.59 11.23 -17.83
CA LEU A 5 -3.79 12.40 -17.51
C LEU A 5 -4.59 13.73 -17.51
N VAL A 6 -5.71 13.79 -18.25
CA VAL A 6 -6.61 14.96 -18.27
C VAL A 6 -7.66 14.85 -17.15
N VAL A 7 -8.27 13.69 -16.99
CA VAL A 7 -9.38 13.52 -16.04
C VAL A 7 -8.91 13.60 -14.60
N LEU A 8 -7.72 13.07 -14.29
CA LEU A 8 -7.18 13.05 -12.92
C LEU A 8 -7.10 14.46 -12.28
N PRO A 9 -6.36 15.42 -12.86
CA PRO A 9 -6.27 16.75 -12.26
C PRO A 9 -7.61 17.50 -12.19
N ILE A 10 -8.47 17.32 -13.18
CA ILE A 10 -9.81 17.93 -13.18
C ILE A 10 -10.64 17.38 -12.02
N ALA A 11 -10.69 16.04 -11.86
CA ALA A 11 -11.44 15.42 -10.77
C ALA A 11 -10.92 15.81 -9.38
N ILE A 12 -9.59 15.94 -9.21
CA ILE A 12 -8.99 16.42 -7.97
C ILE A 12 -9.38 17.89 -7.70
N ALA A 13 -9.31 18.76 -8.71
CA ALA A 13 -9.63 20.18 -8.56
C ALA A 13 -11.12 20.44 -8.25
N LEU A 14 -12.01 19.52 -8.64
CA LEU A 14 -13.44 19.61 -8.35
C LEU A 14 -13.82 19.21 -6.93
N LEU A 15 -12.97 18.47 -6.19
CA LEU A 15 -13.28 18.04 -4.83
C LEU A 15 -13.61 19.18 -3.87
N PRO A 16 -12.84 20.29 -3.79
CA PRO A 16 -13.16 21.38 -2.89
C PRO A 16 -14.35 22.23 -3.32
N VAL A 17 -14.77 22.13 -4.60
CA VAL A 17 -15.91 22.91 -5.14
C VAL A 17 -17.24 22.34 -4.68
N PHE A 18 -17.35 21.04 -4.53
CA PHE A 18 -18.60 20.35 -4.17
C PHE A 18 -18.55 19.90 -2.71
N GLN A 19 -19.51 20.34 -1.88
CA GLN A 19 -19.66 19.91 -0.48
C GLN A 19 -20.63 18.72 -0.31
N ASN A 20 -21.11 18.12 -1.41
CA ASN A 20 -22.05 17.01 -1.38
C ASN A 20 -21.29 15.66 -1.31
N ILE A 21 -21.60 14.84 -0.30
CA ILE A 21 -20.93 13.56 -0.07
C ILE A 21 -21.07 12.58 -1.25
N TYR A 22 -22.19 12.58 -1.96
CA TYR A 22 -22.42 11.70 -3.11
C TYR A 22 -21.56 12.11 -4.30
N ILE A 23 -21.40 13.43 -4.52
CA ILE A 23 -20.51 13.96 -5.56
C ILE A 23 -19.05 13.64 -5.20
N TRP A 24 -18.68 13.78 -3.92
CA TRP A 24 -17.35 13.39 -3.43
C TRP A 24 -17.07 11.91 -3.66
N PHE A 25 -18.04 11.05 -3.37
CA PHE A 25 -17.91 9.62 -3.62
C PHE A 25 -17.67 9.33 -5.10
N LEU A 26 -18.45 9.95 -6.00
CA LEU A 26 -18.28 9.80 -7.44
C LEU A 26 -16.91 10.31 -7.92
N LEU A 27 -16.49 11.51 -7.48
CA LEU A 27 -15.18 12.06 -7.83
C LEU A 27 -14.03 11.19 -7.33
N ARG A 28 -14.10 10.69 -6.09
CA ARG A 28 -13.12 9.76 -5.52
C ARG A 28 -13.05 8.45 -6.29
N PHE A 29 -14.19 7.92 -6.71
CA PHE A 29 -14.24 6.73 -7.56
C PHE A 29 -13.54 6.98 -8.91
N ILE A 30 -13.85 8.10 -9.57
CA ILE A 30 -13.21 8.49 -10.84
C ILE A 30 -11.69 8.65 -10.64
N ILE A 31 -11.26 9.36 -9.59
CA ILE A 31 -9.85 9.54 -9.25
C ILE A 31 -9.18 8.17 -9.07
N GLY A 32 -9.80 7.25 -8.33
CA GLY A 32 -9.28 5.90 -8.10
C GLY A 32 -9.07 5.12 -9.39
N VAL A 33 -10.09 5.05 -10.25
CA VAL A 33 -10.02 4.35 -11.55
C VAL A 33 -8.91 4.93 -12.43
N VAL A 34 -8.86 6.25 -12.52
CA VAL A 34 -7.91 6.96 -13.39
C VAL A 34 -6.48 6.87 -12.86
N ALA A 35 -6.28 7.04 -11.55
CA ALA A 35 -4.95 6.92 -10.91
C ALA A 35 -4.41 5.49 -11.02
N THR A 36 -5.25 4.47 -10.80
CA THR A 36 -4.88 3.06 -11.00
C THR A 36 -4.49 2.79 -12.45
N GLY A 37 -5.22 3.38 -13.42
CA GLY A 37 -4.86 3.29 -14.83
C GLY A 37 -3.49 3.87 -15.14
N VAL A 38 -3.15 5.03 -14.59
CA VAL A 38 -1.82 5.65 -14.75
C VAL A 38 -0.75 4.77 -14.10
N TRP A 39 -1.00 4.24 -12.89
CA TRP A 39 -0.07 3.38 -12.20
C TRP A 39 0.23 2.10 -12.99
N LEU A 40 -0.80 1.32 -13.35
CA LEU A 40 -0.65 0.07 -14.10
C LEU A 40 0.11 0.28 -15.42
N LEU A 41 -0.25 1.32 -16.18
CA LEU A 41 0.43 1.64 -17.43
C LEU A 41 1.89 2.03 -17.20
N SER A 42 2.20 2.75 -16.12
CA SER A 42 3.58 3.12 -15.77
C SER A 42 4.41 1.89 -15.40
N GLU A 43 3.87 0.96 -14.61
CA GLU A 43 4.57 -0.28 -14.25
C GLU A 43 4.85 -1.16 -15.47
N VAL A 44 3.89 -1.31 -16.35
CA VAL A 44 4.06 -2.07 -17.59
C VAL A 44 5.12 -1.44 -18.47
N TRP A 45 5.11 -0.14 -18.61
CA TRP A 45 6.10 0.59 -19.40
C TRP A 45 7.51 0.44 -18.86
N ILE A 46 7.69 0.62 -17.55
CA ILE A 46 8.99 0.46 -16.90
C ILE A 46 9.49 -0.96 -17.06
N ASN A 47 8.62 -1.97 -16.92
CA ASN A 47 9.00 -3.37 -17.11
C ASN A 47 9.34 -3.71 -18.57
N ALA A 48 8.66 -3.11 -19.55
CA ALA A 48 8.87 -3.35 -20.96
C ALA A 48 10.14 -2.65 -21.49
N LEU A 49 10.44 -1.44 -21.02
CA LEU A 49 11.61 -0.65 -21.46
C LEU A 49 12.89 -0.97 -20.71
N ALA A 50 12.77 -1.61 -19.52
CA ALA A 50 13.95 -1.95 -18.71
C ALA A 50 14.70 -3.12 -19.32
N GLU A 51 15.97 -2.88 -19.73
CA GLU A 51 16.90 -3.93 -20.11
C GLU A 51 17.12 -4.92 -18.95
N ASP A 52 17.24 -6.21 -19.26
CA ASP A 52 17.35 -7.27 -18.25
C ASP A 52 18.49 -7.03 -17.23
N GLN A 53 19.61 -6.46 -17.70
CA GLN A 53 20.76 -6.16 -16.83
C GLN A 53 20.49 -5.04 -15.81
N HIS A 54 19.57 -4.12 -16.09
CA HIS A 54 19.31 -2.93 -15.27
C HIS A 54 17.89 -2.93 -14.67
N ARG A 55 17.04 -3.92 -15.02
CA ARG A 55 15.63 -4.00 -14.62
C ARG A 55 15.45 -3.86 -13.10
N GLY A 56 16.22 -4.59 -12.30
CA GLY A 56 16.14 -4.52 -10.85
C GLY A 56 16.43 -3.12 -10.28
N LYS A 57 17.45 -2.43 -10.84
CA LYS A 57 17.78 -1.06 -10.43
C LYS A 57 16.69 -0.06 -10.81
N ILE A 58 16.11 -0.21 -12.00
CA ILE A 58 15.06 0.68 -12.51
C ILE A 58 13.78 0.51 -11.67
N ILE A 59 13.39 -0.73 -11.36
CA ILE A 59 12.23 -1.01 -10.50
C ILE A 59 12.46 -0.50 -9.08
N ALA A 60 13.65 -0.69 -8.52
CA ALA A 60 13.99 -0.16 -7.20
C ALA A 60 13.94 1.38 -7.17
N LEU A 61 14.46 2.06 -8.18
CA LEU A 61 14.38 3.51 -8.32
C LEU A 61 12.94 3.98 -8.43
N TYR A 62 12.13 3.33 -9.25
CA TYR A 62 10.70 3.63 -9.40
C TYR A 62 9.96 3.52 -8.05
N SER A 63 10.14 2.42 -7.33
CA SER A 63 9.53 2.23 -6.00
C SER A 63 9.99 3.29 -4.99
N SER A 64 11.28 3.63 -5.00
CA SER A 64 11.83 4.69 -4.14
C SER A 64 11.24 6.08 -4.46
N LEU A 65 11.02 6.38 -5.75
CA LEU A 65 10.39 7.63 -6.17
C LEU A 65 8.93 7.72 -5.74
N ILE A 66 8.19 6.61 -5.75
CA ILE A 66 6.81 6.56 -5.23
C ILE A 66 6.80 6.90 -3.74
N SER A 67 7.64 6.24 -2.93
CA SER A 67 7.73 6.50 -1.49
C SER A 67 8.19 7.93 -1.19
N LEU A 68 9.16 8.45 -1.95
CA LEU A 68 9.59 9.83 -1.83
C LEU A 68 8.45 10.81 -2.16
N GLY A 69 7.69 10.54 -3.22
CA GLY A 69 6.52 11.31 -3.60
C GLY A 69 5.46 11.35 -2.49
N LEU A 70 5.21 10.23 -1.81
CA LEU A 70 4.32 10.16 -0.65
C LEU A 70 4.82 11.05 0.48
N ILE A 71 6.08 10.94 0.88
CA ILE A 71 6.67 11.76 1.95
C ILE A 71 6.57 13.25 1.62
N VAL A 72 7.01 13.64 0.43
CA VAL A 72 6.97 15.04 -0.04
C VAL A 72 5.53 15.54 -0.11
N GLY A 73 4.60 14.74 -0.63
CA GLY A 73 3.18 15.09 -0.72
C GLY A 73 2.56 15.36 0.65
N VAL A 74 2.83 14.49 1.64
CA VAL A 74 2.36 14.69 3.02
C VAL A 74 2.97 15.95 3.65
N LEU A 75 4.27 16.19 3.46
CA LEU A 75 4.91 17.40 3.98
C LEU A 75 4.34 18.67 3.34
N ILE A 76 4.13 18.70 2.03
CA ILE A 76 3.49 19.82 1.34
C ILE A 76 2.07 20.03 1.88
N SER A 77 1.28 18.98 2.01
CA SER A 77 -0.11 19.07 2.50
C SER A 77 -0.17 19.59 3.94
N SER A 78 0.82 19.24 4.77
CA SER A 78 0.89 19.72 6.16
C SER A 78 1.20 21.22 6.30
N LEU A 79 1.63 21.89 5.25
CA LEU A 79 1.90 23.34 5.21
C LEU A 79 0.70 24.16 4.71
N ILE A 80 -0.35 23.48 4.19
CA ILE A 80 -1.50 24.14 3.58
C ILE A 80 -2.70 24.02 4.53
N PRO A 81 -3.33 25.14 4.93
CA PRO A 81 -4.53 25.09 5.76
C PRO A 81 -5.65 24.28 5.10
N ILE A 82 -6.26 23.37 5.87
CA ILE A 82 -7.29 22.44 5.37
C ILE A 82 -8.52 23.20 4.89
N GLU A 83 -8.87 24.29 5.58
CA GLU A 83 -10.07 25.07 5.33
C GLU A 83 -10.08 25.73 3.93
N THR A 84 -8.91 25.95 3.34
CA THR A 84 -8.80 26.63 2.05
C THR A 84 -9.08 25.71 0.85
N GLY A 85 -9.09 24.40 1.05
CA GLY A 85 -9.09 23.43 -0.06
C GLY A 85 -7.83 23.52 -0.95
N GLY A 86 -6.84 24.32 -0.54
CA GLY A 86 -5.61 24.59 -1.31
C GLY A 86 -4.80 23.33 -1.64
N GLY A 87 -4.81 22.33 -0.75
CA GLY A 87 -4.14 21.06 -0.97
C GLY A 87 -4.63 20.31 -2.22
N PHE A 88 -5.91 20.38 -2.53
CA PHE A 88 -6.47 19.79 -3.75
C PHE A 88 -5.98 20.50 -5.02
N TYR A 89 -5.93 21.84 -5.01
CA TYR A 89 -5.43 22.61 -6.16
C TYR A 89 -3.94 22.41 -6.39
N VAL A 90 -3.14 22.33 -5.34
CA VAL A 90 -1.71 21.99 -5.42
C VAL A 90 -1.54 20.56 -5.99
N SER A 91 -2.30 19.60 -5.49
CA SER A 91 -2.27 18.22 -6.01
C SER A 91 -2.66 18.13 -7.48
N ALA A 92 -3.71 18.87 -7.89
CA ALA A 92 -4.12 18.97 -9.29
C ALA A 92 -3.02 19.60 -10.17
N GLY A 93 -2.36 20.66 -9.67
CA GLY A 93 -1.22 21.30 -10.35
C GLY A 93 -0.04 20.34 -10.56
N ILE A 94 0.32 19.57 -9.53
CA ILE A 94 1.36 18.53 -9.62
C ILE A 94 0.97 17.47 -10.65
N ALA A 95 -0.30 17.02 -10.67
CA ALA A 95 -0.78 16.06 -11.65
C ALA A 95 -0.68 16.59 -13.10
N VAL A 96 -0.99 17.89 -13.33
CA VAL A 96 -0.80 18.52 -14.64
C VAL A 96 0.67 18.56 -15.05
N ILE A 97 1.56 18.97 -14.15
CA ILE A 97 3.02 19.02 -14.44
C ILE A 97 3.53 17.61 -14.75
N SER A 98 3.12 16.59 -14.00
CA SER A 98 3.50 15.20 -14.22
C SER A 98 2.96 14.63 -15.54
N ALA A 99 1.88 15.17 -16.08
CA ALA A 99 1.29 14.75 -17.35
C ALA A 99 2.13 15.23 -18.56
N ILE A 100 2.90 16.34 -18.44
CA ILE A 100 3.64 16.94 -19.55
C ILE A 100 4.60 15.96 -20.23
N PRO A 101 5.53 15.29 -19.51
CA PRO A 101 6.45 14.33 -20.14
C PRO A 101 5.72 13.11 -20.70
N LEU A 102 4.63 12.66 -20.05
CA LEU A 102 3.88 11.48 -20.43
C LEU A 102 2.99 11.70 -21.66
N TRP A 103 2.69 12.96 -22.01
CA TRP A 103 1.82 13.29 -23.13
C TRP A 103 2.38 12.88 -24.49
N LYS A 104 3.69 12.84 -24.61
CA LYS A 104 4.42 12.51 -25.86
C LYS A 104 4.69 11.03 -26.05
N MET A 105 4.33 10.19 -25.09
CA MET A 105 4.58 8.76 -25.14
C MET A 105 3.46 8.05 -25.92
N ASP A 106 3.75 7.59 -27.13
CA ASP A 106 2.77 7.02 -28.06
C ASP A 106 2.77 5.48 -28.12
N ASP A 107 3.85 4.83 -27.74
CA ASP A 107 4.00 3.38 -27.86
C ASP A 107 3.60 2.65 -26.58
N LEU A 108 2.41 2.04 -26.62
CA LEU A 108 2.01 1.08 -25.59
C LEU A 108 2.60 -0.29 -25.96
N PRO A 109 3.25 -0.99 -25.01
CA PRO A 109 3.64 -2.38 -25.25
C PRO A 109 2.43 -3.24 -25.57
N ASP A 110 2.56 -4.17 -26.52
CA ASP A 110 1.56 -5.17 -26.77
C ASP A 110 1.39 -6.08 -25.54
N PHE A 111 0.16 -6.25 -25.09
CA PHE A 111 -0.16 -7.10 -23.95
C PHE A 111 -0.57 -8.47 -24.44
N ASP A 112 0.19 -9.49 -24.10
CA ASP A 112 -0.30 -10.86 -24.17
C ASP A 112 -1.47 -11.04 -23.21
N ALA A 113 -2.63 -11.45 -23.72
CA ALA A 113 -3.80 -11.74 -22.91
C ALA A 113 -3.47 -12.78 -21.84
N VAL A 114 -3.70 -12.44 -20.58
CA VAL A 114 -3.54 -13.40 -19.47
C VAL A 114 -4.72 -14.36 -19.52
N GLU A 115 -4.44 -15.64 -19.84
CA GLU A 115 -5.44 -16.71 -19.85
C GLU A 115 -5.94 -16.99 -18.42
N ASP A 116 -7.25 -17.16 -18.28
CA ASP A 116 -8.02 -17.61 -17.09
C ASP A 116 -7.44 -17.23 -15.71
N ILE A 117 -7.78 -16.03 -15.24
CA ILE A 117 -7.49 -15.60 -13.87
C ILE A 117 -8.53 -16.24 -12.92
N SER A 118 -8.14 -17.31 -12.22
CA SER A 118 -8.98 -17.90 -11.18
C SER A 118 -8.55 -17.43 -9.79
N PHE A 119 -9.10 -16.29 -9.33
CA PHE A 119 -8.81 -15.76 -7.99
C PHE A 119 -9.09 -16.76 -6.87
N TYR A 120 -10.20 -17.48 -6.96
CA TYR A 120 -10.59 -18.49 -5.98
C TYR A 120 -9.59 -19.63 -5.87
N ARG A 121 -9.03 -20.07 -7.00
CA ARG A 121 -8.02 -21.14 -7.03
C ARG A 121 -6.81 -20.76 -6.18
N TYR A 122 -6.27 -19.56 -6.35
CA TYR A 122 -5.09 -19.11 -5.61
C TYR A 122 -5.39 -18.85 -4.14
N LEU A 123 -6.60 -18.39 -3.79
CA LEU A 123 -7.02 -18.26 -2.40
C LEU A 123 -7.01 -19.62 -1.67
N VAL A 124 -7.44 -20.69 -2.33
CA VAL A 124 -7.50 -22.03 -1.73
C VAL A 124 -6.12 -22.71 -1.73
N THR A 125 -5.33 -22.53 -2.80
CA THR A 125 -4.05 -23.23 -2.96
C THR A 125 -2.89 -22.52 -2.25
N ALA A 126 -2.92 -21.20 -2.14
CA ALA A 126 -1.87 -20.39 -1.51
C ALA A 126 -2.44 -19.31 -0.57
N PRO A 127 -3.27 -19.67 0.43
CA PRO A 127 -3.98 -18.69 1.26
C PRO A 127 -3.04 -17.78 2.05
N GLY A 128 -1.90 -18.28 2.49
CA GLY A 128 -0.90 -17.47 3.18
C GLY A 128 -0.28 -16.38 2.30
N LEU A 129 -0.04 -16.67 1.00
CA LEU A 129 0.49 -15.70 0.05
C LEU A 129 -0.56 -14.65 -0.33
N MET A 130 -1.77 -15.07 -0.67
CA MET A 130 -2.87 -14.15 -0.96
C MET A 130 -3.20 -13.30 0.27
N GLY A 131 -3.13 -13.89 1.47
CA GLY A 131 -3.29 -13.20 2.74
C GLY A 131 -2.22 -12.14 3.00
N SER A 132 -0.95 -12.33 2.57
CA SER A 132 0.09 -11.32 2.75
C SER A 132 -0.17 -10.06 1.92
N SER A 133 -0.66 -10.24 0.70
CA SER A 133 -1.08 -9.14 -0.17
C SER A 133 -2.28 -8.39 0.41
N TRP A 134 -3.32 -9.13 0.81
CA TRP A 134 -4.49 -8.56 1.45
C TRP A 134 -4.12 -7.79 2.72
N MET A 135 -3.26 -8.34 3.56
CA MET A 135 -2.79 -7.72 4.80
C MET A 135 -2.03 -6.43 4.54
N MET A 136 -1.14 -6.43 3.52
CA MET A 136 -0.45 -5.23 3.08
C MET A 136 -1.44 -4.14 2.68
N GLY A 137 -2.39 -4.44 1.78
CA GLY A 137 -3.38 -3.46 1.33
C GLY A 137 -4.25 -2.94 2.48
N PHE A 138 -4.70 -3.84 3.36
CA PHE A 138 -5.52 -3.50 4.52
C PHE A 138 -4.81 -2.54 5.47
N LEU A 139 -3.58 -2.85 5.87
CA LEU A 139 -2.81 -2.00 6.77
C LEU A 139 -2.41 -0.68 6.10
N TYR A 140 -1.96 -0.74 4.84
CA TYR A 140 -1.53 0.44 4.10
C TYR A 140 -2.65 1.47 3.97
N ALA A 141 -3.82 1.07 3.47
CA ALA A 141 -4.94 1.97 3.29
C ALA A 141 -5.51 2.47 4.63
N ALA A 142 -5.64 1.58 5.64
CA ALA A 142 -6.12 1.97 6.95
C ALA A 142 -5.17 2.98 7.63
N THR A 143 -3.86 2.76 7.56
CA THR A 143 -2.89 3.70 8.14
C THR A 143 -2.85 5.02 7.38
N ALA A 144 -2.85 5.00 6.05
CA ALA A 144 -2.85 6.21 5.24
C ALA A 144 -4.08 7.10 5.50
N ALA A 145 -5.25 6.48 5.67
CA ALA A 145 -6.50 7.22 5.88
C ALA A 145 -6.74 7.64 7.34
N LEU A 146 -6.43 6.76 8.30
CA LEU A 146 -6.90 6.93 9.68
C LEU A 146 -5.80 7.29 10.68
N LEU A 147 -4.52 7.11 10.33
CA LEU A 147 -3.41 7.49 11.23
C LEU A 147 -3.45 8.98 11.61
N PRO A 148 -3.74 9.95 10.70
CA PRO A 148 -3.88 11.34 11.09
C PRO A 148 -5.04 11.56 12.08
N ILE A 149 -6.16 10.85 11.89
CA ILE A 149 -7.33 10.94 12.79
C ILE A 149 -6.98 10.36 14.17
N PHE A 150 -6.35 9.18 14.18
CA PHE A 150 -5.87 8.54 15.41
C PHE A 150 -4.89 9.44 16.17
N ALA A 151 -3.97 10.09 15.48
CA ALA A 151 -2.91 10.91 16.07
C ALA A 151 -3.42 12.25 16.64
N LEU A 152 -4.56 12.77 16.15
CA LEU A 152 -5.05 14.11 16.44
C LEU A 152 -5.20 14.43 17.95
N PRO A 153 -5.74 13.56 18.82
CA PRO A 153 -5.81 13.81 20.25
C PRO A 153 -4.44 13.93 20.93
N PHE A 154 -3.42 13.28 20.40
CA PHE A 154 -2.06 13.24 20.97
C PHE A 154 -1.19 14.44 20.56
N VAL A 155 -1.69 15.28 19.66
CA VAL A 155 -1.02 16.51 19.18
C VAL A 155 -1.90 17.74 19.37
N GLU A 156 -2.74 17.74 20.42
CA GLU A 156 -3.59 18.85 20.83
C GLU A 156 -4.50 19.39 19.70
N GLY A 157 -4.89 18.55 18.76
CA GLY A 157 -5.72 18.93 17.62
C GLY A 157 -4.96 19.57 16.45
N ASP A 158 -3.64 19.61 16.47
CA ASP A 158 -2.82 20.13 15.37
C ASP A 158 -2.83 19.19 14.16
N TYR A 159 -3.62 19.52 13.15
CA TYR A 159 -3.76 18.75 11.91
C TYR A 159 -2.44 18.61 11.14
N ALA A 160 -1.57 19.61 11.17
CA ALA A 160 -0.30 19.54 10.47
C ALA A 160 0.66 18.53 11.13
N GLN A 161 0.75 18.54 12.46
CA GLN A 161 1.53 17.56 13.21
C GLN A 161 0.94 16.14 13.05
N SER A 162 -0.37 16.03 13.13
CA SER A 162 -1.08 14.77 12.94
C SER A 162 -0.79 14.17 11.56
N SER A 163 -0.91 14.94 10.50
CA SER A 163 -0.61 14.50 9.13
C SER A 163 0.86 14.08 8.94
N ARG A 164 1.81 14.74 9.62
CA ARG A 164 3.24 14.38 9.55
C ARG A 164 3.55 12.98 10.08
N THR A 165 2.67 12.38 10.90
CA THR A 165 2.84 10.99 11.36
C THR A 165 2.85 10.00 10.20
N VAL A 166 2.13 10.29 9.10
CA VAL A 166 2.16 9.47 7.88
C VAL A 166 3.54 9.52 7.22
N ALA A 167 4.24 10.66 7.24
CA ALA A 167 5.59 10.75 6.71
C ALA A 167 6.59 9.91 7.54
N TRP A 168 6.39 9.81 8.86
CA TRP A 168 7.21 8.92 9.71
C TRP A 168 6.96 7.45 9.39
N LEU A 169 5.71 7.05 9.20
CA LEU A 169 5.36 5.71 8.74
C LEU A 169 5.99 5.42 7.36
N ALA A 170 5.85 6.33 6.40
CA ALA A 170 6.40 6.20 5.05
C ALA A 170 7.95 6.13 5.03
N SER A 171 8.64 6.70 6.02
CA SER A 171 10.09 6.54 6.15
C SER A 171 10.50 5.09 6.43
N GLY A 172 9.69 4.36 7.18
CA GLY A 172 9.84 2.92 7.38
C GLY A 172 9.54 2.12 6.12
N GLU A 173 8.48 2.48 5.40
CA GLU A 173 8.11 1.88 4.11
C GLU A 173 9.26 1.98 3.09
N LEU A 174 9.98 3.09 3.10
CA LEU A 174 11.10 3.33 2.19
C LEU A 174 12.34 2.50 2.55
N THR A 175 12.65 2.35 3.83
CA THR A 175 13.97 1.87 4.26
C THR A 175 13.99 0.41 4.69
N LEU A 176 13.03 -0.04 5.50
CA LEU A 176 13.04 -1.40 6.05
C LEU A 176 12.89 -2.50 5.00
N PRO A 177 12.11 -2.38 3.91
CA PRO A 177 12.05 -3.40 2.89
C PRO A 177 13.40 -3.70 2.23
N LEU A 178 14.28 -2.73 2.12
CA LEU A 178 15.65 -2.93 1.60
C LEU A 178 16.45 -3.85 2.52
N PHE A 179 16.35 -3.62 3.83
CA PHE A 179 16.99 -4.47 4.84
C PHE A 179 16.36 -5.86 4.87
N VAL A 180 15.04 -5.94 4.82
CA VAL A 180 14.29 -7.22 4.78
C VAL A 180 14.62 -8.00 3.50
N GLY A 181 14.75 -7.33 2.36
CA GLY A 181 15.19 -7.93 1.11
C GLY A 181 16.59 -8.54 1.23
N TRP A 182 17.54 -7.83 1.83
CA TRP A 182 18.88 -8.34 2.10
C TRP A 182 18.87 -9.56 3.06
N LEU A 183 17.98 -9.58 4.05
CA LEU A 183 17.77 -10.76 4.91
C LEU A 183 17.14 -11.92 4.12
N ALA A 184 16.20 -11.63 3.23
CA ALA A 184 15.50 -12.63 2.40
C ALA A 184 16.43 -13.37 1.43
N ASP A 185 17.55 -12.77 1.06
CA ASP A 185 18.59 -13.43 0.25
C ASP A 185 19.42 -14.45 1.05
N ARG A 186 19.43 -14.33 2.40
CA ARG A 186 20.27 -15.13 3.30
C ARG A 186 19.51 -16.12 4.17
N TYR A 187 18.25 -15.82 4.45
CA TYR A 187 17.42 -16.60 5.37
C TYR A 187 16.19 -17.13 4.67
N ASP A 188 15.55 -18.12 5.29
CA ASP A 188 14.29 -18.66 4.83
C ASP A 188 13.19 -17.58 4.83
N LYS A 189 12.63 -17.33 3.66
CA LYS A 189 11.66 -16.23 3.44
C LYS A 189 10.35 -16.46 4.18
N THR A 190 9.96 -17.71 4.36
CA THR A 190 8.74 -18.08 5.11
C THR A 190 8.90 -17.76 6.59
N ARG A 191 10.06 -18.10 7.17
CA ARG A 191 10.37 -17.73 8.56
C ARG A 191 10.46 -16.21 8.72
N LEU A 192 11.08 -15.53 7.75
CA LEU A 192 11.19 -14.09 7.76
C LEU A 192 9.81 -13.41 7.73
N MET A 193 8.87 -13.92 6.92
CA MET A 193 7.48 -13.45 6.90
C MET A 193 6.81 -13.61 8.28
N ILE A 194 7.02 -14.75 8.97
CA ILE A 194 6.50 -14.97 10.32
C ILE A 194 7.08 -13.94 11.31
N TYR A 195 8.40 -13.69 11.28
CA TYR A 195 9.04 -12.70 12.16
C TYR A 195 8.51 -11.29 11.90
N ILE A 196 8.40 -10.88 10.63
CA ILE A 196 7.83 -9.57 10.27
C ILE A 196 6.37 -9.46 10.75
N SER A 197 5.58 -10.51 10.60
CA SER A 197 4.19 -10.54 11.08
C SER A 197 4.11 -10.41 12.60
N CYS A 198 4.96 -11.10 13.34
CA CYS A 198 5.03 -10.97 14.81
C CYS A 198 5.43 -9.54 15.22
N VAL A 199 6.45 -8.98 14.59
CA VAL A 199 6.92 -7.62 14.87
C VAL A 199 5.81 -6.60 14.57
N SER A 200 5.11 -6.75 13.44
CA SER A 200 3.99 -5.88 13.06
C SER A 200 2.84 -5.93 14.07
N VAL A 201 2.42 -7.15 14.47
CA VAL A 201 1.34 -7.36 15.46
C VAL A 201 1.71 -6.72 16.79
N ILE A 202 2.92 -6.95 17.30
CA ILE A 202 3.39 -6.38 18.56
C ILE A 202 3.46 -4.85 18.47
N ALA A 203 4.00 -4.31 17.37
CA ALA A 203 4.12 -2.88 17.17
C ALA A 203 2.75 -2.20 17.12
N LEU A 204 1.79 -2.77 16.39
CA LEU A 204 0.41 -2.27 16.30
C LEU A 204 -0.32 -2.34 17.64
N ALA A 205 -0.13 -3.42 18.43
CA ALA A 205 -0.76 -3.59 19.74
C ALA A 205 -0.24 -2.59 20.77
N ILE A 206 1.05 -2.26 20.73
CA ILE A 206 1.70 -1.34 21.66
C ILE A 206 1.48 0.13 21.27
N LEU A 207 1.35 0.43 19.98
CA LEU A 207 1.28 1.79 19.43
C LEU A 207 0.33 2.73 20.20
N PRO A 208 -0.93 2.34 20.50
CA PRO A 208 -1.87 3.24 21.20
C PRO A 208 -1.41 3.64 22.61
N VAL A 209 -0.65 2.76 23.28
CA VAL A 209 -0.20 2.96 24.67
C VAL A 209 1.00 3.91 24.77
N ILE A 210 1.84 3.92 23.73
CA ILE A 210 3.11 4.65 23.74
C ILE A 210 3.09 5.91 22.86
N PHE A 211 1.96 6.19 22.22
CA PHE A 211 1.89 7.23 21.18
C PHE A 211 2.18 8.64 21.71
N ASP A 212 1.98 8.89 23.00
CA ASP A 212 2.32 10.16 23.67
C ASP A 212 3.82 10.46 23.69
N ILE A 213 4.66 9.41 23.61
CA ILE A 213 6.12 9.54 23.68
C ILE A 213 6.67 9.77 22.26
N PRO A 214 7.17 10.98 21.91
CA PRO A 214 7.53 11.32 20.52
C PRO A 214 8.56 10.36 19.88
N VAL A 215 9.57 9.94 20.64
CA VAL A 215 10.61 9.02 20.13
C VAL A 215 10.03 7.64 19.86
N MET A 216 9.19 7.12 20.76
CA MET A 216 8.54 5.82 20.61
C MET A 216 7.52 5.87 19.46
N ARG A 217 6.73 6.92 19.37
CA ARG A 217 5.81 7.17 18.25
C ARG A 217 6.53 7.04 16.91
N PHE A 218 7.65 7.77 16.72
CA PHE A 218 8.44 7.68 15.50
C PHE A 218 8.93 6.25 15.26
N LEU A 219 9.56 5.61 16.26
CA LEU A 219 10.14 4.28 16.13
C LEU A 219 9.08 3.24 15.74
N PHE A 220 7.92 3.25 16.40
CA PHE A 220 6.87 2.27 16.14
C PHE A 220 6.18 2.51 14.79
N LEU A 221 5.94 3.76 14.40
CA LEU A 221 5.43 4.07 13.07
C LEU A 221 6.41 3.65 11.98
N PHE A 222 7.70 3.88 12.18
CA PHE A 222 8.75 3.40 11.28
C PHE A 222 8.76 1.87 11.13
N ILE A 223 8.66 1.14 12.24
CA ILE A 223 8.58 -0.34 12.22
C ILE A 223 7.31 -0.82 11.53
N ILE A 224 6.17 -0.20 11.82
CA ILE A 224 4.87 -0.57 11.21
C ILE A 224 4.92 -0.33 9.70
N GLY A 225 5.34 0.85 9.26
CA GLY A 225 5.46 1.17 7.83
C GLY A 225 6.38 0.20 7.09
N GLY A 226 7.55 -0.06 7.66
CA GLY A 226 8.47 -1.03 7.09
C GLY A 226 7.93 -2.46 7.04
N SER A 227 7.14 -2.86 8.03
CA SER A 227 6.48 -4.16 8.05
C SER A 227 5.42 -4.27 6.96
N ILE A 228 4.62 -3.21 6.74
CA ILE A 228 3.57 -3.14 5.70
C ILE A 228 4.18 -3.43 4.32
N MET A 229 5.21 -2.69 3.93
CA MET A 229 5.87 -2.89 2.64
C MET A 229 6.65 -4.21 2.55
N SER A 230 7.11 -4.75 3.69
CA SER A 230 7.77 -6.05 3.73
C SER A 230 6.80 -7.21 3.46
N PHE A 231 5.52 -7.10 3.84
CA PHE A 231 4.50 -8.09 3.44
C PHE A 231 4.38 -8.20 1.92
N TYR A 232 4.42 -7.07 1.22
CA TYR A 232 4.36 -7.04 -0.24
C TYR A 232 5.61 -7.65 -0.87
N SER A 233 6.79 -7.18 -0.49
CA SER A 233 8.05 -7.60 -1.10
C SER A 233 8.38 -9.06 -0.86
N LEU A 234 8.17 -9.56 0.37
CA LEU A 234 8.32 -10.98 0.69
C LEU A 234 7.25 -11.84 0.03
N GLY A 235 5.99 -11.35 0.00
CA GLY A 235 4.89 -12.02 -0.66
C GLY A 235 5.16 -12.25 -2.14
N LEU A 236 5.59 -11.21 -2.88
CA LEU A 236 5.99 -11.31 -4.29
C LEU A 236 7.18 -12.25 -4.49
N THR A 237 8.16 -12.19 -3.59
CA THR A 237 9.34 -13.07 -3.67
C THR A 237 8.95 -14.55 -3.50
N LEU A 238 8.09 -14.85 -2.52
CA LEU A 238 7.56 -16.20 -2.31
C LEU A 238 6.68 -16.64 -3.49
N LEU A 239 5.83 -15.75 -4.01
CA LEU A 239 5.02 -16.00 -5.18
C LEU A 239 5.87 -16.42 -6.39
N GLY A 240 6.96 -15.69 -6.66
CA GLY A 240 7.91 -15.98 -7.73
C GLY A 240 8.71 -17.28 -7.52
N GLN A 241 8.82 -17.79 -6.29
CA GLN A 241 9.41 -19.10 -6.00
C GLN A 241 8.43 -20.24 -6.28
N GLU A 242 7.15 -20.07 -5.94
CA GLU A 242 6.13 -21.11 -6.05
C GLU A 242 5.56 -21.23 -7.47
N PHE A 243 5.43 -20.13 -8.20
CA PHE A 243 4.81 -20.09 -9.51
C PHE A 243 5.80 -19.69 -10.61
N LYS A 244 5.64 -20.22 -11.84
CA LYS A 244 6.49 -19.91 -13.00
C LYS A 244 5.67 -19.68 -14.25
N GLY A 245 6.24 -18.96 -15.21
CA GLY A 245 5.65 -18.74 -16.53
C GLY A 245 4.25 -18.11 -16.49
N LYS A 246 3.32 -18.58 -17.29
CA LYS A 246 1.94 -18.05 -17.37
C LYS A 246 1.19 -18.17 -16.05
N VAL A 247 1.46 -19.22 -15.25
CA VAL A 247 0.85 -19.42 -13.94
C VAL A 247 1.28 -18.32 -12.95
N LEU A 248 2.53 -17.87 -13.02
CA LEU A 248 3.02 -16.75 -12.20
C LEU A 248 2.29 -15.47 -12.55
N ALA A 249 2.05 -15.18 -13.83
CA ALA A 249 1.31 -13.98 -14.25
C ALA A 249 -0.13 -13.98 -13.70
N SER A 250 -0.82 -15.12 -13.77
CA SER A 250 -2.17 -15.28 -13.21
C SER A 250 -2.17 -15.19 -11.67
N ALA A 251 -1.17 -15.78 -10.99
CA ALA A 251 -1.02 -15.69 -9.54
C ALA A 251 -0.72 -14.26 -9.09
N ASN A 252 0.10 -13.52 -9.84
CA ASN A 252 0.40 -12.12 -9.56
C ASN A 252 -0.84 -11.22 -9.74
N ALA A 253 -1.65 -11.44 -10.77
CA ALA A 253 -2.91 -10.73 -10.95
C ALA A 253 -3.87 -10.99 -9.76
N SER A 254 -3.92 -12.23 -9.25
CA SER A 254 -4.69 -12.57 -8.06
C SER A 254 -4.12 -11.91 -6.80
N PHE A 255 -2.82 -11.84 -6.67
CA PHE A 255 -2.11 -11.17 -5.58
C PHE A 255 -2.48 -9.68 -5.51
N ILE A 256 -2.45 -8.97 -6.66
CA ILE A 256 -2.87 -7.57 -6.78
C ILE A 256 -4.36 -7.40 -6.48
N PHE A 257 -5.21 -8.33 -6.91
CA PHE A 257 -6.64 -8.30 -6.59
C PHE A 257 -6.87 -8.35 -5.07
N PHE A 258 -6.20 -9.26 -4.35
CA PHE A 258 -6.33 -9.35 -2.89
C PHE A 258 -5.74 -8.13 -2.18
N LEU A 259 -4.67 -7.53 -2.71
CA LEU A 259 -4.15 -6.24 -2.24
C LEU A 259 -5.23 -5.17 -2.30
N SER A 260 -5.84 -4.97 -3.47
CA SER A 260 -6.88 -3.96 -3.67
C SER A 260 -8.13 -4.22 -2.81
N LEU A 261 -8.49 -5.49 -2.60
CA LEU A 261 -9.56 -5.86 -1.67
C LEU A 261 -9.23 -5.45 -0.23
N GLY A 262 -7.98 -5.64 0.19
CA GLY A 262 -7.49 -5.15 1.48
C GLY A 262 -7.58 -3.63 1.59
N GLU A 263 -7.14 -2.90 0.56
CA GLU A 263 -7.22 -1.44 0.52
C GLU A 263 -8.65 -0.90 0.64
N ILE A 264 -9.60 -1.55 -0.02
CA ILE A 264 -11.02 -1.17 0.06
C ILE A 264 -11.59 -1.40 1.46
N LEU A 265 -11.22 -2.51 2.10
CA LEU A 265 -11.79 -2.92 3.38
C LEU A 265 -11.09 -2.27 4.58
N GLY A 266 -9.81 -1.93 4.47
CA GLY A 266 -9.01 -1.42 5.59
C GLY A 266 -9.63 -0.19 6.28
N PRO A 267 -9.80 0.95 5.60
CA PRO A 267 -10.30 2.17 6.22
C PRO A 267 -11.71 2.02 6.84
N PRO A 268 -12.72 1.48 6.14
CA PRO A 268 -14.06 1.39 6.73
C PRO A 268 -14.14 0.43 7.92
N VAL A 269 -13.41 -0.68 7.88
CA VAL A 269 -13.42 -1.67 8.96
C VAL A 269 -12.70 -1.14 10.21
N VAL A 270 -11.53 -0.53 10.04
CA VAL A 270 -10.79 0.06 11.17
C VAL A 270 -11.50 1.32 11.68
N GLY A 271 -12.07 2.14 10.79
CA GLY A 271 -12.86 3.31 11.17
C GLY A 271 -14.08 2.92 12.00
N ALA A 272 -14.84 1.92 11.56
CA ALA A 272 -15.97 1.40 12.36
C ALA A 272 -15.52 0.85 13.73
N ALA A 273 -14.36 0.20 13.81
CA ALA A 273 -13.81 -0.24 15.08
C ALA A 273 -13.45 0.94 15.99
N MET A 274 -12.90 2.03 15.44
CA MET A 274 -12.61 3.25 16.20
C MET A 274 -13.89 3.92 16.68
N ASP A 275 -14.94 3.97 15.88
CA ASP A 275 -16.25 4.52 16.28
C ASP A 275 -16.92 3.72 17.42
N LEU A 276 -16.79 2.39 17.39
CA LEU A 276 -17.43 1.50 18.36
C LEU A 276 -16.63 1.34 19.66
N PHE A 277 -15.30 1.30 19.59
CA PHE A 277 -14.42 0.93 20.71
C PHE A 277 -13.46 2.05 21.11
N GLY A 278 -13.56 3.21 20.47
CA GLY A 278 -12.73 4.38 20.75
C GLY A 278 -11.41 4.40 19.97
N ASN A 279 -10.68 5.51 20.10
CA ASN A 279 -9.52 5.84 19.29
C ASN A 279 -8.42 4.75 19.29
N ASN A 280 -8.19 4.10 20.44
CA ASN A 280 -7.16 3.06 20.57
C ASN A 280 -7.45 1.79 19.76
N ALA A 281 -8.69 1.59 19.32
CA ALA A 281 -9.05 0.48 18.44
C ALA A 281 -8.30 0.53 17.11
N PHE A 282 -7.78 1.69 16.69
CA PHE A 282 -6.90 1.84 15.53
C PHE A 282 -5.77 0.81 15.56
N GLY A 283 -4.95 0.81 16.59
CA GLY A 283 -3.82 -0.12 16.70
C GLY A 283 -4.26 -1.55 17.09
N TRP A 284 -5.15 -1.67 18.07
CA TRP A 284 -5.54 -3.00 18.59
C TRP A 284 -6.32 -3.83 17.59
N PHE A 285 -7.20 -3.21 16.81
CA PHE A 285 -7.97 -3.94 15.81
C PHE A 285 -7.09 -4.38 14.64
N MET A 286 -6.18 -3.53 14.18
CA MET A 286 -5.20 -3.91 13.17
C MET A 286 -4.26 -5.02 13.68
N ALA A 287 -3.85 -4.98 14.94
CA ALA A 287 -3.07 -6.05 15.57
C ALA A 287 -3.84 -7.37 15.61
N LEU A 288 -5.13 -7.35 15.94
CA LEU A 288 -6.00 -8.54 15.93
C LEU A 288 -6.09 -9.15 14.53
N ILE A 289 -6.32 -8.34 13.51
CA ILE A 289 -6.35 -8.78 12.10
C ILE A 289 -4.99 -9.36 11.68
N GLY A 290 -3.90 -8.70 12.08
CA GLY A 290 -2.53 -9.19 11.85
C GLY A 290 -2.26 -10.53 12.52
N LEU A 291 -2.78 -10.75 13.73
CA LEU A 291 -2.67 -12.03 14.44
C LEU A 291 -3.45 -13.13 13.71
N ILE A 292 -4.66 -12.84 13.23
CA ILE A 292 -5.45 -13.79 12.43
C ILE A 292 -4.70 -14.17 11.16
N TYR A 293 -4.13 -13.19 10.45
CA TYR A 293 -3.30 -13.45 9.28
C TYR A 293 -2.10 -14.35 9.63
N LEU A 294 -1.38 -14.05 10.71
CA LEU A 294 -0.23 -14.84 11.16
C LEU A 294 -0.60 -16.31 11.41
N ILE A 295 -1.73 -16.56 12.06
CA ILE A 295 -2.25 -17.92 12.31
C ILE A 295 -2.55 -18.62 10.98
N ILE A 296 -3.22 -17.95 10.05
CA ILE A 296 -3.52 -18.50 8.71
C ILE A 296 -2.23 -18.81 7.96
N PHE A 297 -1.23 -17.90 8.00
CA PHE A 297 0.04 -18.09 7.32
C PHE A 297 0.82 -19.30 7.86
N ILE A 298 0.91 -19.44 9.18
CA ILE A 298 1.57 -20.58 9.83
C ILE A 298 0.83 -21.89 9.50
N GLY A 299 -0.49 -21.90 9.59
CA GLY A 299 -1.32 -23.08 9.28
C GLY A 299 -1.22 -23.51 7.80
N SER A 300 -1.17 -22.54 6.89
CA SER A 300 -0.97 -22.76 5.46
C SER A 300 0.40 -23.38 5.17
N ASN A 301 1.44 -22.93 5.84
CA ASN A 301 2.78 -23.46 5.70
C ASN A 301 2.90 -24.88 6.29
N ALA A 302 2.34 -25.14 7.46
CA ALA A 302 2.35 -26.44 8.11
C ALA A 302 1.60 -27.51 7.32
N SER A 303 0.52 -27.13 6.63
CA SER A 303 -0.27 -28.06 5.79
C SER A 303 0.34 -28.35 4.41
N GLY A 304 1.54 -27.80 4.12
CA GLY A 304 2.22 -27.98 2.83
C GLY A 304 1.52 -27.27 1.65
N LYS A 305 0.52 -26.45 1.91
CA LYS A 305 -0.20 -25.67 0.88
C LYS A 305 0.63 -24.54 0.27
N LEU A 306 1.79 -24.20 0.85
CA LEU A 306 2.82 -23.38 0.23
C LEU A 306 3.71 -24.16 -0.74
N LYS A 307 3.69 -25.52 -0.67
CA LYS A 307 4.36 -26.40 -1.63
C LYS A 307 3.30 -27.02 -2.55
N ILE A 308 2.90 -26.29 -3.57
CA ILE A 308 2.00 -26.83 -4.58
C ILE A 308 2.72 -27.99 -5.23
N LYS A 309 2.20 -29.22 -5.03
CA LYS A 309 2.59 -30.39 -5.83
C LYS A 309 2.52 -29.97 -7.29
N LYS A 310 3.66 -30.14 -8.00
CA LYS A 310 3.76 -29.92 -9.43
C LYS A 310 2.50 -30.45 -10.14
N ILE A 311 1.76 -29.52 -10.73
CA ILE A 311 0.75 -29.78 -11.73
C ILE A 311 1.44 -29.73 -13.09
#